data_5495dd5bc0dcabe18e864e0e75e0fca7
#
_entry.id   5495dd5bc0dcabe18e864e0e75e0fca7
#
_cell.length_a   1.000
_cell.length_b   1.000
_cell.length_c   1.000
_cell.angle_alpha   90.00
_cell.angle_beta   90.00
_cell.angle_gamma   90.00
#
_symmetry.space_group_name_H-M   'P 1'
#
loop_
_entity.id
_entity.type
_entity.pdbx_description
1 polymer ?
#
loop_
_entity_poly.entity_id
_entity_poly.type
_entity_poly.pdbx_seq_one_letter_code
_entity_poly.pdbx_strand_id
1 'polypeptide(L)'
;MESPFKPHLLEGKVALLTGGGSGIGFEISTQFGKHGASIAIMGRRKAVLDDAVSALKSLGIPAVGFEGDVRKWEDAQRVVEATVKHFGKLDILVNAAAGNFLVAAEDLSPNGFKTALKYLKKGGPGRSSSSGGFILNISATLHYTASWYQIHVSAAKAAVDALTRNLALEWGTDYDIRVNGIAPGPIGDTAGLSKLLPKEINNKTRDYMPLYKVGEKWDIAMAAVYLASDAGKYINGTTLIVDGGLWLSAPRYLPKDAVKQLSRAVEKRSRTAPAGLPTSKL
;
A
#
# COMPACT_ATOMS: atom_id res chain seq x y z
N MET A 1 16.39 -2.74 10.30
CA MET A 1 17.20 -1.62 9.74
C MET A 1 16.79 -0.31 10.39
N GLU A 2 17.74 0.56 10.68
CA GLU A 2 17.45 1.93 11.11
C GLU A 2 17.07 2.79 9.90
N SER A 3 16.17 3.77 10.14
CA SER A 3 15.78 4.70 9.10
C SER A 3 16.90 5.69 8.81
N PRO A 4 17.19 6.01 7.53
CA PRO A 4 18.13 7.06 7.17
C PRO A 4 17.57 8.48 7.37
N PHE A 5 16.28 8.58 7.67
CA PHE A 5 15.59 9.85 7.89
C PHE A 5 15.67 10.28 9.35
N LYS A 6 15.60 11.59 9.57
CA LYS A 6 15.49 12.12 10.94
C LYS A 6 14.19 11.60 11.60
N PRO A 7 14.21 11.28 12.89
CA PRO A 7 12.99 11.03 13.64
C PRO A 7 12.06 12.25 13.56
N HIS A 8 10.77 12.07 13.79
CA HIS A 8 9.76 13.13 13.84
C HIS A 8 9.39 13.81 12.50
N LEU A 9 9.76 13.25 11.34
CA LEU A 9 9.37 13.79 10.03
C LEU A 9 7.84 13.87 9.83
N LEU A 10 7.10 12.98 10.49
CA LEU A 10 5.64 12.91 10.43
C LEU A 10 5.00 13.24 11.79
N GLU A 11 5.74 13.94 12.66
CA GLU A 11 5.25 14.27 13.99
C GLU A 11 3.93 15.02 13.93
N GLY A 12 3.00 14.61 14.79
CA GLY A 12 1.67 15.17 14.87
C GLY A 12 0.77 14.87 13.66
N LYS A 13 1.20 14.12 12.65
CA LYS A 13 0.34 13.67 11.55
C LYS A 13 -0.51 12.47 11.99
N VAL A 14 -1.70 12.35 11.43
CA VAL A 14 -2.59 11.19 11.58
C VAL A 14 -2.70 10.50 10.23
N ALA A 15 -2.32 9.22 10.18
CA ALA A 15 -2.39 8.41 8.98
C ALA A 15 -3.44 7.30 9.12
N LEU A 16 -4.31 7.17 8.13
CA LEU A 16 -5.21 6.02 7.95
C LEU A 16 -4.67 5.14 6.83
N LEU A 17 -4.44 3.86 7.14
CA LEU A 17 -3.94 2.89 6.17
C LEU A 17 -4.94 1.76 5.94
N THR A 18 -5.49 1.65 4.75
CA THR A 18 -6.25 0.46 4.35
C THR A 18 -5.27 -0.68 4.10
N GLY A 19 -5.58 -1.88 4.61
CA GLY A 19 -4.63 -3.00 4.57
C GLY A 19 -3.40 -2.83 5.47
N GLY A 20 -3.44 -1.89 6.42
CA GLY A 20 -2.33 -1.57 7.31
C GLY A 20 -1.97 -2.64 8.35
N GLY A 21 -2.72 -3.75 8.43
CA GLY A 21 -2.49 -4.82 9.41
C GLY A 21 -1.50 -5.91 8.98
N SER A 22 -0.97 -5.88 7.76
CA SER A 22 -0.03 -6.91 7.28
C SER A 22 0.80 -6.44 6.09
N GLY A 23 1.90 -7.16 5.81
CA GLY A 23 2.72 -6.96 4.60
C GLY A 23 3.28 -5.55 4.47
N ILE A 24 3.23 -4.99 3.25
CA ILE A 24 3.72 -3.64 2.94
C ILE A 24 2.95 -2.58 3.76
N GLY A 25 1.61 -2.72 3.87
CA GLY A 25 0.79 -1.76 4.62
C GLY A 25 1.18 -1.69 6.09
N PHE A 26 1.46 -2.82 6.73
CA PHE A 26 1.90 -2.86 8.13
C PHE A 26 3.30 -2.25 8.30
N GLU A 27 4.22 -2.51 7.38
CA GLU A 27 5.54 -1.88 7.42
C GLU A 27 5.47 -0.35 7.26
N ILE A 28 4.63 0.15 6.33
CA ILE A 28 4.37 1.59 6.21
C ILE A 28 3.78 2.14 7.52
N SER A 29 2.81 1.44 8.12
CA SER A 29 2.25 1.83 9.43
C SER A 29 3.33 1.95 10.50
N THR A 30 4.21 0.96 10.58
CA THR A 30 5.33 0.93 11.54
C THR A 30 6.30 2.08 11.31
N GLN A 31 6.71 2.31 10.07
CA GLN A 31 7.68 3.36 9.78
C GLN A 31 7.07 4.76 9.91
N PHE A 32 5.82 4.97 9.52
CA PHE A 32 5.12 6.24 9.77
C PHE A 32 5.05 6.54 11.28
N GLY A 33 4.69 5.52 12.08
CA GLY A 33 4.64 5.65 13.54
C GLY A 33 6.00 5.96 14.16
N LYS A 34 7.07 5.28 13.71
CA LYS A 34 8.45 5.55 14.15
C LYS A 34 8.92 6.97 13.80
N HIS A 35 8.32 7.59 12.79
CA HIS A 35 8.58 8.98 12.42
C HIS A 35 7.56 9.97 13.00
N GLY A 36 6.78 9.57 14.03
CA GLY A 36 5.94 10.45 14.82
C GLY A 36 4.46 10.53 14.44
N ALA A 37 4.01 9.75 13.46
CA ALA A 37 2.60 9.72 13.10
C ALA A 37 1.76 8.86 14.06
N SER A 38 0.52 9.27 14.30
CA SER A 38 -0.53 8.42 14.90
C SER A 38 -1.18 7.57 13.79
N ILE A 39 -1.42 6.29 14.06
CA ILE A 39 -1.77 5.30 13.05
C ILE A 39 -3.18 4.74 13.27
N ALA A 40 -4.04 4.89 12.27
CA ALA A 40 -5.28 4.13 12.13
C ALA A 40 -5.10 3.08 11.04
N ILE A 41 -5.48 1.84 11.29
CA ILE A 41 -5.45 0.78 10.29
C ILE A 41 -6.84 0.21 10.04
N MET A 42 -7.14 -0.08 8.77
CA MET A 42 -8.40 -0.67 8.35
C MET A 42 -8.17 -2.02 7.69
N GLY A 43 -9.00 -3.01 8.02
CA GLY A 43 -8.96 -4.33 7.41
C GLY A 43 -10.17 -5.17 7.75
N ARG A 44 -10.33 -6.31 7.07
CA ARG A 44 -11.50 -7.21 7.23
C ARG A 44 -11.37 -8.21 8.37
N ARG A 45 -10.16 -8.47 8.84
CA ARG A 45 -9.87 -9.52 9.82
C ARG A 45 -9.52 -8.89 11.15
N LYS A 46 -10.46 -8.97 12.10
CA LYS A 46 -10.29 -8.36 13.43
C LYS A 46 -9.01 -8.84 14.13
N ALA A 47 -8.75 -10.14 14.19
CA ALA A 47 -7.57 -10.66 14.86
C ALA A 47 -6.26 -10.10 14.29
N VAL A 48 -6.15 -9.97 12.96
CA VAL A 48 -4.95 -9.36 12.32
C VAL A 48 -4.80 -7.88 12.67
N LEU A 49 -5.92 -7.16 12.81
CA LEU A 49 -5.89 -5.76 13.24
C LEU A 49 -5.46 -5.63 14.71
N ASP A 50 -6.01 -6.49 15.58
CA ASP A 50 -5.69 -6.49 17.01
C ASP A 50 -4.20 -6.80 17.24
N ASP A 51 -3.65 -7.81 16.55
CA ASP A 51 -2.22 -8.15 16.58
C ASP A 51 -1.35 -6.99 16.07
N ALA A 52 -1.72 -6.38 14.96
CA ALA A 52 -0.98 -5.27 14.37
C ALA A 52 -1.00 -4.03 15.28
N VAL A 53 -2.15 -3.69 15.85
CA VAL A 53 -2.27 -2.58 16.82
C VAL A 53 -1.45 -2.86 18.06
N SER A 54 -1.47 -4.07 18.58
CA SER A 54 -0.65 -4.48 19.73
C SER A 54 0.83 -4.31 19.44
N ALA A 55 1.29 -4.78 18.26
CA ALA A 55 2.67 -4.62 17.82
C ALA A 55 3.07 -3.16 17.66
N LEU A 56 2.22 -2.30 17.07
CA LEU A 56 2.49 -0.88 16.95
C LEU A 56 2.59 -0.20 18.33
N LYS A 57 1.67 -0.50 19.23
CA LYS A 57 1.66 0.03 20.60
C LYS A 57 2.88 -0.41 21.42
N SER A 58 3.37 -1.64 21.24
CA SER A 58 4.60 -2.11 21.90
C SER A 58 5.86 -1.34 21.47
N LEU A 59 5.81 -0.69 20.30
CA LEU A 59 6.83 0.22 19.79
C LEU A 59 6.62 1.68 20.23
N GLY A 60 5.65 1.95 21.11
CA GLY A 60 5.30 3.31 21.54
C GLY A 60 4.50 4.11 20.53
N ILE A 61 3.97 3.48 19.49
CA ILE A 61 3.23 4.16 18.42
C ILE A 61 1.75 4.26 18.78
N PRO A 62 1.14 5.47 18.79
CA PRO A 62 -0.30 5.62 18.97
C PRO A 62 -1.03 4.93 17.80
N ALA A 63 -1.79 3.88 18.08
CA ALA A 63 -2.43 3.08 17.04
C ALA A 63 -3.84 2.62 17.41
N VAL A 64 -4.72 2.54 16.39
CA VAL A 64 -6.08 1.99 16.49
C VAL A 64 -6.43 1.19 15.23
N GLY A 65 -7.21 0.13 15.40
CA GLY A 65 -7.68 -0.71 14.31
C GLY A 65 -9.19 -0.62 14.14
N PHE A 66 -9.65 -0.54 12.90
CA PHE A 66 -11.06 -0.54 12.56
C PHE A 66 -11.36 -1.66 11.56
N GLU A 67 -12.27 -2.54 11.93
CA GLU A 67 -12.76 -3.56 11.02
C GLU A 67 -13.62 -2.92 9.93
N GLY A 68 -13.38 -3.30 8.67
CA GLY A 68 -14.15 -2.82 7.53
C GLY A 68 -13.62 -3.35 6.21
N ASP A 69 -14.49 -3.36 5.21
CA ASP A 69 -14.17 -3.73 3.84
C ASP A 69 -14.16 -2.47 2.96
N VAL A 70 -13.00 -2.18 2.34
CA VAL A 70 -12.84 -1.00 1.46
C VAL A 70 -13.78 -1.01 0.25
N ARG A 71 -14.35 -2.16 -0.11
CA ARG A 71 -15.34 -2.31 -1.19
C ARG A 71 -16.73 -1.80 -0.78
N LYS A 72 -16.98 -1.65 0.53
CA LYS A 72 -18.24 -1.13 1.08
C LYS A 72 -18.04 0.33 1.45
N TRP A 73 -18.82 1.17 0.82
CA TRP A 73 -18.74 2.62 1.03
C TRP A 73 -19.04 3.00 2.49
N GLU A 74 -20.05 2.35 3.10
CA GLU A 74 -20.44 2.59 4.48
C GLU A 74 -19.30 2.28 5.46
N ASP A 75 -18.55 1.21 5.20
CA ASP A 75 -17.37 0.87 6.00
C ASP A 75 -16.24 1.90 5.82
N ALA A 76 -15.98 2.31 4.58
CA ALA A 76 -14.96 3.32 4.30
C ALA A 76 -15.31 4.66 4.97
N GLN A 77 -16.56 5.10 4.88
CA GLN A 77 -17.04 6.31 5.54
C GLN A 77 -16.91 6.20 7.06
N ARG A 78 -17.45 5.16 7.64
CA ARG A 78 -17.42 4.90 9.09
C ARG A 78 -15.99 4.89 9.62
N VAL A 79 -15.05 4.27 8.92
CA VAL A 79 -13.65 4.18 9.37
C VAL A 79 -12.94 5.52 9.28
N VAL A 80 -13.16 6.31 8.23
CA VAL A 80 -12.62 7.67 8.15
C VAL A 80 -13.15 8.53 9.30
N GLU A 81 -14.46 8.51 9.54
CA GLU A 81 -15.09 9.26 10.63
C GLU A 81 -14.61 8.80 12.00
N ALA A 82 -14.49 7.48 12.21
CA ALA A 82 -13.94 6.91 13.44
C ALA A 82 -12.49 7.30 13.68
N THR A 83 -11.67 7.36 12.61
CA THR A 83 -10.28 7.84 12.69
C THR A 83 -10.24 9.29 13.17
N VAL A 84 -11.05 10.17 12.56
CA VAL A 84 -11.11 11.58 12.96
C VAL A 84 -11.67 11.74 14.37
N LYS A 85 -12.68 10.97 14.74
CA LYS A 85 -13.22 10.97 16.11
C LYS A 85 -12.15 10.57 17.14
N HIS A 86 -11.28 9.63 16.81
CA HIS A 86 -10.25 9.11 17.72
C HIS A 86 -9.04 10.04 17.85
N PHE A 87 -8.55 10.59 16.74
CA PHE A 87 -7.32 11.38 16.69
C PHE A 87 -7.54 12.89 16.45
N GLY A 88 -8.77 13.31 16.22
CA GLY A 88 -9.14 14.72 15.99
C GLY A 88 -9.00 15.20 14.54
N LYS A 89 -8.27 14.46 13.68
CA LYS A 89 -7.99 14.86 12.28
C LYS A 89 -7.60 13.67 11.41
N LEU A 90 -7.41 13.95 10.11
CA LEU A 90 -6.79 13.04 9.14
C LEU A 90 -5.83 13.84 8.26
N ASP A 91 -4.57 13.46 8.21
CA ASP A 91 -3.53 14.11 7.42
C ASP A 91 -3.10 13.27 6.22
N ILE A 92 -3.05 11.94 6.38
CA ILE A 92 -2.52 11.01 5.39
C ILE A 92 -3.49 9.85 5.19
N LEU A 93 -3.82 9.56 3.94
CA LEU A 93 -4.55 8.34 3.55
C LEU A 93 -3.65 7.46 2.71
N VAL A 94 -3.44 6.19 3.14
CA VAL A 94 -2.68 5.19 2.37
C VAL A 94 -3.63 4.09 1.90
N ASN A 95 -3.77 3.97 0.59
CA ASN A 95 -4.53 2.92 -0.05
C ASN A 95 -3.60 1.73 -0.35
N ALA A 96 -3.41 0.85 0.64
CA ALA A 96 -2.58 -0.35 0.55
C ALA A 96 -3.39 -1.66 0.67
N ALA A 97 -4.71 -1.59 0.78
CA ALA A 97 -5.54 -2.77 0.73
C ALA A 97 -5.42 -3.42 -0.65
N ALA A 98 -4.71 -4.55 -0.71
CA ALA A 98 -4.62 -5.39 -1.89
C ALA A 98 -5.28 -6.73 -1.58
N GLY A 99 -6.33 -7.06 -2.31
CA GLY A 99 -6.77 -8.42 -2.46
C GLY A 99 -6.26 -8.95 -3.80
N ASN A 100 -5.64 -10.12 -3.84
CA ASN A 100 -5.49 -10.87 -5.09
C ASN A 100 -6.86 -11.43 -5.49
N PHE A 101 -7.83 -10.56 -5.59
CA PHE A 101 -9.17 -10.83 -6.08
C PHE A 101 -9.49 -9.73 -7.06
N LEU A 102 -10.05 -10.18 -8.19
CA LEU A 102 -10.74 -9.36 -9.15
C LEU A 102 -11.67 -8.36 -8.43
N VAL A 103 -11.19 -7.14 -8.24
CA VAL A 103 -12.07 -6.03 -8.01
C VAL A 103 -12.03 -5.25 -9.31
N ALA A 104 -13.14 -5.30 -10.05
CA ALA A 104 -13.32 -4.44 -11.18
C ALA A 104 -13.14 -2.97 -10.75
N ALA A 105 -12.66 -2.11 -11.64
CA ALA A 105 -12.54 -0.68 -11.36
C ALA A 105 -13.87 -0.07 -10.90
N GLU A 106 -14.99 -0.68 -11.28
CA GLU A 106 -16.36 -0.36 -10.85
C GLU A 106 -16.64 -0.63 -9.37
N ASP A 107 -15.85 -1.50 -8.70
CA ASP A 107 -15.94 -1.79 -7.27
C ASP A 107 -14.98 -0.91 -6.43
N LEU A 108 -14.15 -0.09 -7.07
CA LEU A 108 -13.43 0.99 -6.41
C LEU A 108 -14.44 2.10 -6.12
N SER A 109 -15.04 2.04 -4.92
CA SER A 109 -16.05 3.02 -4.55
C SER A 109 -15.51 4.45 -4.63
N PRO A 110 -16.00 5.30 -5.55
CA PRO A 110 -15.65 6.73 -5.61
C PRO A 110 -15.94 7.47 -4.30
N ASN A 111 -16.82 6.92 -3.49
CA ASN A 111 -17.35 7.53 -2.27
C ASN A 111 -16.38 7.47 -1.07
N GLY A 112 -15.48 6.48 -1.00
CA GLY A 112 -14.44 6.44 0.04
C GLY A 112 -13.47 7.62 -0.07
N PHE A 113 -13.09 7.99 -1.28
CA PHE A 113 -12.29 9.18 -1.55
C PHE A 113 -13.05 10.46 -1.17
N LYS A 114 -14.35 10.54 -1.50
CA LYS A 114 -15.20 11.71 -1.20
C LYS A 114 -15.30 11.97 0.31
N THR A 115 -15.40 10.95 1.14
CA THR A 115 -15.41 11.12 2.59
C THR A 115 -14.06 11.61 3.12
N ALA A 116 -12.96 11.03 2.64
CA ALA A 116 -11.61 11.45 3.03
C ALA A 116 -11.32 12.89 2.62
N LEU A 117 -11.80 13.34 1.44
CA LEU A 117 -11.65 14.70 0.94
C LEU A 117 -12.07 15.76 1.98
N LYS A 118 -13.20 15.56 2.65
CA LYS A 118 -13.71 16.48 3.68
C LYS A 118 -12.66 16.81 4.74
N TYR A 119 -11.86 15.83 5.11
CA TYR A 119 -10.86 15.95 6.18
C TYR A 119 -9.46 16.25 5.67
N LEU A 120 -9.12 15.82 4.45
CA LEU A 120 -7.80 16.03 3.85
C LEU A 120 -7.62 17.41 3.22
N LYS A 121 -8.70 18.06 2.78
CA LYS A 121 -8.61 19.37 2.14
C LYS A 121 -8.00 20.44 3.05
N LYS A 122 -7.32 21.41 2.48
CA LYS A 122 -6.83 22.59 3.21
C LYS A 122 -7.99 23.25 3.98
N GLY A 123 -7.76 23.55 5.26
CA GLY A 123 -8.79 24.07 6.15
C GLY A 123 -9.89 23.07 6.53
N GLY A 124 -9.70 21.78 6.28
CA GLY A 124 -10.61 20.72 6.73
C GLY A 124 -10.66 20.59 8.26
N PRO A 125 -11.69 19.91 8.81
CA PRO A 125 -11.85 19.76 10.26
C PRO A 125 -10.61 19.18 10.95
N GLY A 126 -10.18 19.81 12.05
CA GLY A 126 -9.02 19.40 12.82
C GLY A 126 -7.65 19.76 12.22
N ARG A 127 -7.63 20.42 11.05
CA ARG A 127 -6.38 20.83 10.38
C ARG A 127 -6.00 22.26 10.72
N SER A 128 -4.88 22.42 11.40
CA SER A 128 -4.25 23.72 11.68
C SER A 128 -3.18 24.12 10.64
N SER A 129 -2.80 23.17 9.74
CA SER A 129 -1.76 23.41 8.74
C SER A 129 -2.27 24.27 7.59
N SER A 130 -1.39 25.10 7.04
CA SER A 130 -1.64 25.90 5.84
C SER A 130 -1.72 25.08 4.54
N SER A 131 -1.41 23.76 4.60
CA SER A 131 -1.43 22.85 3.46
C SER A 131 -2.53 21.79 3.58
N GLY A 132 -2.93 21.21 2.47
CA GLY A 132 -3.80 20.05 2.38
C GLY A 132 -3.12 18.76 2.86
N GLY A 133 -3.85 17.64 2.75
CA GLY A 133 -3.38 16.31 3.13
C GLY A 133 -2.56 15.61 2.05
N PHE A 134 -2.26 14.35 2.31
CA PHE A 134 -1.51 13.51 1.40
C PHE A 134 -2.24 12.17 1.18
N ILE A 135 -2.34 11.73 -0.07
CA ILE A 135 -2.85 10.41 -0.44
C ILE A 135 -1.72 9.61 -1.10
N LEU A 136 -1.52 8.39 -0.62
CA LEU A 136 -0.58 7.45 -1.18
C LEU A 136 -1.32 6.19 -1.67
N ASN A 137 -1.16 5.88 -2.95
CA ASN A 137 -1.71 4.68 -3.57
C ASN A 137 -0.61 3.63 -3.79
N ILE A 138 -0.84 2.39 -3.40
CA ILE A 138 0.09 1.29 -3.68
C ILE A 138 -0.30 0.62 -4.99
N SER A 139 0.48 0.89 -6.03
CA SER A 139 0.38 0.30 -7.37
C SER A 139 1.22 -0.99 -7.49
N ALA A 140 1.74 -1.30 -8.66
CA ALA A 140 2.71 -2.35 -8.94
C ALA A 140 3.34 -2.10 -10.32
N THR A 141 4.48 -2.72 -10.62
CA THR A 141 5.14 -2.56 -11.95
C THR A 141 4.61 -3.52 -13.01
N LEU A 142 3.70 -4.42 -12.67
CA LEU A 142 3.18 -5.48 -13.57
C LEU A 142 2.54 -4.96 -14.86
N HIS A 143 1.93 -3.77 -14.82
CA HIS A 143 1.24 -3.18 -15.97
C HIS A 143 2.14 -2.34 -16.87
N TYR A 144 3.37 -2.03 -16.43
CA TYR A 144 4.35 -1.31 -17.28
C TYR A 144 4.94 -2.21 -18.34
N THR A 145 5.04 -3.52 -18.06
CA THR A 145 5.68 -4.49 -18.97
C THR A 145 4.76 -5.63 -19.32
N ALA A 146 3.63 -5.88 -18.94
CA ALA A 146 2.77 -7.06 -19.09
C ALA A 146 3.34 -8.35 -18.46
N SER A 147 2.51 -9.14 -17.83
CA SER A 147 2.85 -10.44 -17.24
C SER A 147 1.82 -11.49 -17.62
N TRP A 148 2.28 -12.73 -17.87
CA TRP A 148 1.40 -13.82 -18.22
C TRP A 148 0.34 -14.05 -17.14
N TYR A 149 -0.92 -14.22 -17.54
CA TYR A 149 -2.06 -14.55 -16.67
C TYR A 149 -2.37 -13.53 -15.56
N GLN A 150 -1.89 -12.28 -15.70
CA GLN A 150 -2.08 -11.21 -14.71
C GLN A 150 -2.81 -9.98 -15.27
N ILE A 151 -3.60 -10.17 -16.34
CA ILE A 151 -4.31 -9.06 -16.99
C ILE A 151 -5.20 -8.28 -16.02
N HIS A 152 -5.90 -8.97 -15.13
CA HIS A 152 -6.78 -8.37 -14.14
C HIS A 152 -6.03 -7.49 -13.14
N VAL A 153 -4.89 -7.95 -12.62
CA VAL A 153 -4.05 -7.15 -11.70
C VAL A 153 -3.43 -5.98 -12.43
N SER A 154 -2.93 -6.21 -13.66
CA SER A 154 -2.34 -5.16 -14.50
C SER A 154 -3.35 -4.07 -14.81
N ALA A 155 -4.58 -4.42 -15.23
CA ALA A 155 -5.64 -3.47 -15.51
C ALA A 155 -6.02 -2.66 -14.25
N ALA A 156 -6.17 -3.33 -13.09
CA ALA A 156 -6.49 -2.67 -11.83
C ALA A 156 -5.38 -1.68 -11.42
N LYS A 157 -4.10 -2.05 -11.58
CA LYS A 157 -2.99 -1.17 -11.20
C LYS A 157 -2.78 -0.02 -12.20
N ALA A 158 -3.07 -0.23 -13.47
CA ALA A 158 -3.14 0.86 -14.44
C ALA A 158 -4.22 1.89 -14.07
N ALA A 159 -5.39 1.42 -13.62
CA ALA A 159 -6.46 2.28 -13.12
C ALA A 159 -6.03 3.06 -11.85
N VAL A 160 -5.30 2.43 -10.93
CA VAL A 160 -4.74 3.12 -9.74
C VAL A 160 -3.79 4.25 -10.15
N ASP A 161 -2.92 4.02 -11.16
CA ASP A 161 -2.01 5.06 -11.64
C ASP A 161 -2.76 6.21 -12.36
N ALA A 162 -3.82 5.87 -13.11
CA ALA A 162 -4.69 6.89 -13.72
C ALA A 162 -5.40 7.73 -12.66
N LEU A 163 -5.99 7.09 -11.63
CA LEU A 163 -6.60 7.78 -10.49
C LEU A 163 -5.60 8.67 -9.76
N THR A 164 -4.38 8.19 -9.54
CA THR A 164 -3.31 8.97 -8.88
C THR A 164 -3.06 10.28 -9.61
N ARG A 165 -2.92 10.23 -10.94
CA ARG A 165 -2.66 11.45 -11.75
C ARG A 165 -3.85 12.39 -11.78
N ASN A 166 -5.06 11.87 -12.00
CA ASN A 166 -6.26 12.72 -12.11
C ASN A 166 -6.59 13.38 -10.77
N LEU A 167 -6.57 12.64 -9.66
CA LEU A 167 -6.80 13.21 -8.34
C LEU A 167 -5.70 14.21 -7.95
N ALA A 168 -4.44 13.97 -8.33
CA ALA A 168 -3.37 14.90 -8.09
C ALA A 168 -3.59 16.24 -8.81
N LEU A 169 -4.09 16.21 -10.04
CA LEU A 169 -4.42 17.41 -10.80
C LEU A 169 -5.61 18.16 -10.17
N GLU A 170 -6.73 17.48 -10.00
CA GLU A 170 -7.98 18.08 -9.52
C GLU A 170 -7.88 18.53 -8.06
N TRP A 171 -7.47 17.63 -7.18
CA TRP A 171 -7.44 17.90 -5.74
C TRP A 171 -6.20 18.67 -5.29
N GLY A 172 -5.12 18.64 -6.08
CA GLY A 172 -3.99 19.51 -5.88
C GLY A 172 -4.36 20.97 -6.13
N THR A 173 -5.08 21.24 -7.21
CA THR A 173 -5.54 22.58 -7.57
C THR A 173 -6.58 23.11 -6.61
N ASP A 174 -7.61 22.32 -6.32
CA ASP A 174 -8.79 22.79 -5.59
C ASP A 174 -8.63 22.78 -4.07
N TYR A 175 -7.82 21.82 -3.54
CA TYR A 175 -7.79 21.53 -2.12
C TYR A 175 -6.39 21.45 -1.51
N ASP A 176 -5.35 21.67 -2.32
CA ASP A 176 -3.94 21.53 -1.92
C ASP A 176 -3.60 20.12 -1.37
N ILE A 177 -4.25 19.08 -1.91
CA ILE A 177 -4.01 17.68 -1.55
C ILE A 177 -3.01 17.09 -2.55
N ARG A 178 -1.90 16.54 -2.05
CA ARG A 178 -0.97 15.78 -2.88
C ARG A 178 -1.42 14.32 -2.99
N VAL A 179 -1.37 13.78 -4.20
CA VAL A 179 -1.70 12.39 -4.47
C VAL A 179 -0.56 11.76 -5.26
N ASN A 180 0.09 10.74 -4.69
CA ASN A 180 1.17 10.02 -5.34
C ASN A 180 0.96 8.51 -5.23
N GLY A 181 1.66 7.76 -6.05
CA GLY A 181 1.71 6.30 -6.02
C GLY A 181 3.11 5.78 -5.72
N ILE A 182 3.17 4.55 -5.25
CA ILE A 182 4.37 3.72 -5.27
C ILE A 182 4.03 2.46 -6.06
N ALA A 183 4.90 2.08 -7.00
CA ALA A 183 4.78 0.84 -7.75
C ALA A 183 5.90 -0.13 -7.31
N PRO A 184 5.61 -1.02 -6.36
CA PRO A 184 6.55 -2.04 -5.94
C PRO A 184 6.81 -3.08 -7.05
N GLY A 185 8.05 -3.58 -7.09
CA GLY A 185 8.39 -4.84 -7.73
C GLY A 185 8.13 -6.05 -6.82
N PRO A 186 8.86 -7.15 -7.01
CA PRO A 186 8.84 -8.31 -6.12
C PRO A 186 9.39 -7.93 -4.74
N ILE A 187 8.52 -8.00 -3.72
CA ILE A 187 8.86 -7.68 -2.33
C ILE A 187 8.76 -8.94 -1.49
N GLY A 188 9.88 -9.30 -0.86
CA GLY A 188 10.00 -10.48 0.01
C GLY A 188 8.98 -10.48 1.14
N ASP A 189 8.67 -11.67 1.65
CA ASP A 189 7.76 -11.91 2.78
C ASP A 189 6.38 -11.26 2.64
N THR A 190 5.88 -11.16 1.42
CA THR A 190 4.54 -10.66 1.13
C THR A 190 3.63 -11.77 0.60
N ALA A 191 2.36 -11.72 0.98
CA ALA A 191 1.36 -12.62 0.43
C ALA A 191 1.22 -12.49 -1.10
N GLY A 192 1.54 -11.33 -1.67
CA GLY A 192 1.59 -11.10 -3.10
C GLY A 192 2.67 -11.97 -3.76
N LEU A 193 3.90 -11.88 -3.28
CA LEU A 193 5.02 -12.65 -3.83
C LEU A 193 4.82 -14.17 -3.65
N SER A 194 4.41 -14.62 -2.47
CA SER A 194 4.20 -16.05 -2.20
C SER A 194 3.10 -16.69 -3.06
N LYS A 195 2.11 -15.90 -3.50
CA LYS A 195 1.05 -16.36 -4.41
C LYS A 195 1.47 -16.34 -5.89
N LEU A 196 2.35 -15.43 -6.26
CA LEU A 196 2.78 -15.23 -7.65
C LEU A 196 4.01 -16.05 -8.02
N LEU A 197 4.85 -16.39 -7.04
CA LEU A 197 6.08 -17.15 -7.26
C LEU A 197 6.04 -18.48 -6.48
N PRO A 198 6.01 -19.61 -7.18
CA PRO A 198 6.23 -20.93 -6.57
C PRO A 198 7.59 -20.97 -5.86
N LYS A 199 7.64 -21.72 -4.75
CA LYS A 199 8.87 -21.84 -3.95
C LYS A 199 10.08 -22.34 -4.76
N GLU A 200 9.81 -23.15 -5.78
CA GLU A 200 10.81 -23.72 -6.68
C GLU A 200 11.54 -22.69 -7.55
N ILE A 201 10.93 -21.53 -7.78
CA ILE A 201 11.48 -20.43 -8.59
C ILE A 201 12.03 -19.32 -7.71
N ASN A 202 11.68 -19.27 -6.45
CA ASN A 202 12.03 -18.17 -5.54
C ASN A 202 13.57 -17.95 -5.47
N ASN A 203 14.35 -19.03 -5.50
CA ASN A 203 15.82 -18.95 -5.49
C ASN A 203 16.41 -18.40 -6.79
N LYS A 204 15.70 -18.59 -7.92
CA LYS A 204 16.13 -18.08 -9.23
C LYS A 204 15.66 -16.65 -9.50
N THR A 205 14.69 -16.15 -8.75
CA THR A 205 14.16 -14.78 -8.94
C THR A 205 15.25 -13.74 -8.77
N ARG A 206 16.19 -13.96 -7.86
CA ARG A 206 17.32 -13.07 -7.63
C ARG A 206 18.20 -12.89 -8.87
N ASP A 207 18.35 -13.92 -9.68
CA ASP A 207 19.20 -13.90 -10.87
C ASP A 207 18.60 -13.03 -12.00
N TYR A 208 17.32 -12.72 -11.93
CA TYR A 208 16.60 -11.89 -12.90
C TYR A 208 16.38 -10.45 -12.44
N MET A 209 16.80 -10.13 -11.22
CA MET A 209 16.69 -8.77 -10.69
C MET A 209 17.98 -8.00 -11.01
N PRO A 210 17.90 -6.81 -11.62
CA PRO A 210 19.09 -6.01 -11.90
C PRO A 210 19.97 -5.74 -10.68
N LEU A 211 19.36 -5.63 -9.49
CA LEU A 211 20.09 -5.49 -8.23
C LEU A 211 20.36 -6.83 -7.53
N TYR A 212 20.14 -7.97 -8.19
CA TYR A 212 20.37 -9.33 -7.67
C TYR A 212 19.71 -9.64 -6.33
N LYS A 213 18.64 -8.92 -5.98
CA LYS A 213 17.85 -9.12 -4.77
C LYS A 213 16.39 -8.75 -4.99
N VAL A 214 15.49 -9.41 -4.27
CA VAL A 214 14.10 -8.92 -4.10
C VAL A 214 14.10 -7.75 -3.13
N GLY A 215 13.15 -6.83 -3.31
CA GLY A 215 12.97 -5.72 -2.37
C GLY A 215 12.43 -6.19 -1.02
N GLU A 216 12.60 -5.37 -0.02
CA GLU A 216 12.05 -5.55 1.31
C GLU A 216 10.83 -4.64 1.52
N LYS A 217 9.94 -5.00 2.41
CA LYS A 217 8.81 -4.13 2.81
C LYS A 217 9.30 -2.76 3.29
N TRP A 218 10.47 -2.76 3.92
CA TRP A 218 11.13 -1.56 4.38
C TRP A 218 11.50 -0.60 3.25
N ASP A 219 11.92 -1.07 2.08
CA ASP A 219 12.22 -0.21 0.92
C ASP A 219 11.00 0.60 0.48
N ILE A 220 9.83 -0.06 0.48
CA ILE A 220 8.56 0.59 0.15
C ILE A 220 8.15 1.59 1.23
N ALA A 221 8.36 1.23 2.51
CA ALA A 221 8.01 2.10 3.62
C ALA A 221 8.89 3.36 3.67
N MET A 222 10.18 3.26 3.35
CA MET A 222 11.07 4.43 3.25
C MET A 222 10.65 5.37 2.11
N ALA A 223 10.30 4.83 0.95
CA ALA A 223 9.73 5.61 -0.14
C ALA A 223 8.42 6.31 0.28
N ALA A 224 7.57 5.63 1.05
CA ALA A 224 6.34 6.20 1.59
C ALA A 224 6.61 7.34 2.60
N VAL A 225 7.56 7.17 3.51
CA VAL A 225 7.99 8.24 4.46
C VAL A 225 8.50 9.46 3.70
N TYR A 226 9.34 9.26 2.67
CA TYR A 226 9.83 10.36 1.83
C TYR A 226 8.68 11.14 1.19
N LEU A 227 7.77 10.46 0.49
CA LEU A 227 6.65 11.10 -0.20
C LEU A 227 5.67 11.78 0.76
N ALA A 228 5.46 11.24 1.96
CA ALA A 228 4.55 11.78 2.96
C ALA A 228 5.14 12.96 3.75
N SER A 229 6.47 13.08 3.80
CA SER A 229 7.18 14.14 4.51
C SER A 229 7.25 15.44 3.72
N ASP A 230 7.78 16.49 4.34
CA ASP A 230 8.04 17.77 3.70
C ASP A 230 9.11 17.69 2.61
N ALA A 231 9.96 16.65 2.61
CA ALA A 231 10.88 16.38 1.50
C ALA A 231 10.15 16.08 0.20
N GLY A 232 8.93 15.54 0.27
CA GLY A 232 8.06 15.28 -0.87
C GLY A 232 7.08 16.40 -1.21
N LYS A 233 7.14 17.57 -0.57
CA LYS A 233 6.13 18.63 -0.68
C LYS A 233 5.85 19.13 -2.09
N TYR A 234 6.81 19.02 -3.00
CA TYR A 234 6.67 19.43 -4.41
C TYR A 234 6.48 18.25 -5.36
N ILE A 235 6.20 17.04 -4.82
CA ILE A 235 5.93 15.84 -5.60
C ILE A 235 4.42 15.59 -5.58
N ASN A 236 3.80 15.62 -6.76
CA ASN A 236 2.37 15.40 -6.93
C ASN A 236 2.10 14.70 -8.28
N GLY A 237 1.21 13.69 -8.29
CA GLY A 237 0.80 12.96 -9.48
C GLY A 237 1.79 11.90 -9.98
N THR A 238 2.90 11.66 -9.27
CA THR A 238 3.87 10.64 -9.67
C THR A 238 3.51 9.27 -9.11
N THR A 239 3.90 8.21 -9.83
CA THR A 239 4.01 6.85 -9.28
C THR A 239 5.50 6.50 -9.23
N LEU A 240 6.06 6.47 -8.01
CA LEU A 240 7.45 6.13 -7.78
C LEU A 240 7.65 4.62 -7.92
N ILE A 241 8.50 4.22 -8.87
CA ILE A 241 8.85 2.81 -9.09
C ILE A 241 9.91 2.40 -8.07
N VAL A 242 9.64 1.31 -7.33
CA VAL A 242 10.55 0.74 -6.33
C VAL A 242 10.61 -0.77 -6.58
N ASP A 243 11.42 -1.17 -7.56
CA ASP A 243 11.46 -2.56 -8.05
C ASP A 243 12.87 -3.08 -8.38
N GLY A 244 13.90 -2.36 -7.97
CA GLY A 244 15.29 -2.73 -8.26
C GLY A 244 15.65 -2.69 -9.75
N GLY A 245 14.89 -1.96 -10.56
CA GLY A 245 15.09 -1.84 -12.01
C GLY A 245 14.47 -2.99 -12.81
N LEU A 246 13.71 -3.87 -12.20
CA LEU A 246 13.15 -5.04 -12.89
C LEU A 246 12.28 -4.66 -14.10
N TRP A 247 11.50 -3.58 -14.00
CA TRP A 247 10.63 -3.15 -15.10
C TRP A 247 11.38 -2.72 -16.37
N LEU A 248 12.68 -2.38 -16.22
CA LEU A 248 13.59 -2.04 -17.33
C LEU A 248 14.23 -3.28 -17.94
N SER A 249 14.24 -4.41 -17.23
CA SER A 249 14.91 -5.61 -17.68
C SER A 249 14.04 -6.38 -18.69
N ALA A 250 14.64 -6.74 -19.82
CA ALA A 250 14.13 -7.68 -20.82
C ALA A 250 15.29 -8.59 -21.24
N PRO A 251 15.04 -9.85 -21.59
CA PRO A 251 13.81 -10.56 -21.85
C PRO A 251 13.28 -11.37 -20.66
N ARG A 252 12.01 -11.83 -20.77
CA ARG A 252 11.41 -12.72 -19.76
C ARG A 252 11.82 -14.15 -20.01
N TYR A 253 12.51 -14.74 -19.05
CA TYR A 253 13.18 -16.03 -19.20
C TYR A 253 12.29 -17.25 -18.98
N LEU A 254 11.02 -17.09 -18.59
CA LEU A 254 10.09 -18.20 -18.44
C LEU A 254 9.20 -18.33 -19.67
N PRO A 255 9.21 -19.49 -20.34
CA PRO A 255 8.25 -19.80 -21.41
C PRO A 255 6.81 -19.71 -20.89
N LYS A 256 5.88 -19.29 -21.77
CA LYS A 256 4.45 -19.13 -21.45
C LYS A 256 3.84 -20.36 -20.80
N ASP A 257 4.20 -21.55 -21.29
CA ASP A 257 3.65 -22.82 -20.80
C ASP A 257 4.16 -23.17 -19.40
N ALA A 258 5.41 -22.83 -19.06
CA ALA A 258 5.93 -22.97 -17.72
C ALA A 258 5.15 -22.10 -16.74
N VAL A 259 4.87 -20.83 -17.08
CA VAL A 259 4.06 -19.94 -16.25
C VAL A 259 2.64 -20.48 -16.09
N LYS A 260 2.03 -21.05 -17.14
CA LYS A 260 0.68 -21.64 -17.09
C LYS A 260 0.59 -22.83 -16.13
N GLN A 261 1.59 -23.71 -16.17
CA GLN A 261 1.65 -24.86 -15.26
C GLN A 261 1.82 -24.40 -13.80
N LEU A 262 2.69 -23.43 -13.58
CA LEU A 262 2.96 -22.85 -12.27
C LEU A 262 1.73 -22.13 -11.69
N SER A 263 1.02 -21.35 -12.52
CA SER A 263 -0.21 -20.66 -12.12
C SER A 263 -1.28 -21.64 -11.61
N ARG A 264 -1.50 -22.76 -12.34
CA ARG A 264 -2.44 -23.80 -11.94
C ARG A 264 -2.05 -24.49 -10.62
N ALA A 265 -0.75 -24.74 -10.42
CA ALA A 265 -0.23 -25.34 -9.18
C ALA A 265 -0.41 -24.38 -7.98
N VAL A 266 -0.15 -23.10 -8.17
CA VAL A 266 -0.36 -22.07 -7.14
C VAL A 266 -1.83 -21.91 -6.78
N GLU A 267 -2.71 -21.88 -7.77
CA GLU A 267 -4.15 -21.80 -7.54
C GLU A 267 -4.68 -23.00 -6.75
N LYS A 268 -4.25 -24.22 -7.11
CA LYS A 268 -4.58 -25.42 -6.38
C LYS A 268 -4.12 -25.36 -4.92
N ARG A 269 -2.88 -24.92 -4.66
CA ARG A 269 -2.34 -24.73 -3.31
C ARG A 269 -3.10 -23.66 -2.53
N SER A 270 -3.45 -22.53 -3.17
CA SER A 270 -4.21 -21.44 -2.54
C SER A 270 -5.62 -21.85 -2.11
N ARG A 271 -6.27 -22.75 -2.86
CA ARG A 271 -7.59 -23.30 -2.53
C ARG A 271 -7.55 -24.33 -1.41
N THR A 272 -6.41 -25.00 -1.23
CA THR A 272 -6.23 -26.07 -0.23
C THR A 272 -5.53 -25.59 1.05
N ALA A 273 -4.94 -24.41 1.05
CA ALA A 273 -4.30 -23.86 2.24
C ALA A 273 -5.35 -23.38 3.26
N PRO A 274 -5.22 -23.74 4.54
CA PRO A 274 -6.04 -23.15 5.60
C PRO A 274 -5.90 -21.64 5.59
N ALA A 275 -6.96 -20.90 5.97
CA ALA A 275 -6.96 -19.45 6.09
C ALA A 275 -6.09 -18.99 7.28
N GLY A 276 -4.79 -19.18 7.17
CA GLY A 276 -3.77 -18.76 8.13
C GLY A 276 -2.52 -18.32 7.38
N LEU A 277 -1.81 -17.33 7.92
CA LEU A 277 -0.52 -16.88 7.39
C LEU A 277 0.44 -18.07 7.29
N PRO A 278 1.13 -18.29 6.15
CA PRO A 278 2.23 -19.24 6.15
C PRO A 278 3.31 -18.68 7.06
N THR A 279 3.61 -19.37 8.13
CA THR A 279 4.83 -19.14 8.88
C THR A 279 6.00 -19.49 7.96
N SER A 280 6.69 -18.47 7.47
CA SER A 280 7.97 -18.65 6.80
C SER A 280 8.97 -19.11 7.84
N LYS A 281 9.32 -20.40 7.81
CA LYS A 281 10.58 -20.87 8.37
C LYS A 281 11.63 -20.72 7.27
N LEU A 282 12.46 -19.70 7.36
CA LEU A 282 13.80 -19.68 6.81
C LEU A 282 14.78 -20.15 7.86
#